data_afe5b27e04019693b3067ba9b01987a8
#
_entry.id   afe5b27e04019693b3067ba9b01987a8
#
_cell.length_a   1.000
_cell.length_b   1.000
_cell.length_c   1.000
_cell.angle_alpha   90.00
_cell.angle_beta   90.00
_cell.angle_gamma   90.00
#
_symmetry.space_group_name_H-M   'P 1'
#
loop_
_entity.id
_entity.type
_entity.pdbx_description
1 polymer ?
#
loop_
_entity_poly.entity_id
_entity_poly.type
_entity_poly.pdbx_seq_one_letter_code
_entity_poly.pdbx_strand_id
1 'polypeptide(L)'
;HSPEDNAEAIALLTRALALDPHYGLAAALAAWAHGQQVAYNWTADFTSERRTAAALVETASRHVADDPTALTALASAMMMLGGDVRQAATFADRALELDPNHAWAWMRRGWGHVYLGNPEDGLTAFERSARLSPMDPFAFNVHLGMGLANFAAGRPQQAIAWAQRAMAERPGLTWPHRDLAVYFAHHGDLASAADARERFQRSHPEVSVASIGDGLRFMYPSLLARYLQGLRLAGLQ
;
A
#
# COMPACT_ATOMS: atom_id res chain seq x y z
N HIS A 1 -3.04 -6.75 14.34
CA HIS A 1 -3.23 -6.94 12.89
C HIS A 1 -2.52 -8.20 12.44
N SER A 2 -3.26 -9.24 12.20
CA SER A 2 -2.81 -10.57 11.81
C SER A 2 -3.76 -11.14 10.75
N PRO A 3 -3.44 -12.26 10.09
CA PRO A 3 -4.38 -12.96 9.22
C PRO A 3 -5.70 -13.30 9.91
N GLU A 4 -5.64 -13.71 11.18
CA GLU A 4 -6.79 -14.10 11.99
C GLU A 4 -7.69 -12.89 12.28
N ASP A 5 -7.13 -11.77 12.75
CA ASP A 5 -7.87 -10.51 12.98
C ASP A 5 -8.55 -10.03 11.68
N ASN A 6 -7.85 -10.17 10.55
CA ASN A 6 -8.39 -9.76 9.25
C ASN A 6 -9.54 -10.69 8.80
N ALA A 7 -9.41 -12.00 9.00
CA ALA A 7 -10.47 -12.95 8.69
C ALA A 7 -11.72 -12.70 9.56
N GLU A 8 -11.54 -12.40 10.85
CA GLU A 8 -12.65 -12.02 11.74
C GLU A 8 -13.32 -10.72 11.28
N ALA A 9 -12.52 -9.70 10.91
CA ALA A 9 -13.05 -8.44 10.36
C ALA A 9 -13.87 -8.68 9.10
N ILE A 10 -13.39 -9.50 8.15
CA ILE A 10 -14.13 -9.88 6.94
C ILE A 10 -15.46 -10.54 7.30
N ALA A 11 -15.46 -11.49 8.25
CA ALA A 11 -16.69 -12.17 8.66
C ALA A 11 -17.72 -11.20 9.26
N LEU A 12 -17.29 -10.27 10.13
CA LEU A 12 -18.17 -9.25 10.74
C LEU A 12 -18.71 -8.28 9.68
N LEU A 13 -17.88 -7.81 8.77
CA LEU A 13 -18.27 -6.89 7.71
C LEU A 13 -19.22 -7.57 6.70
N THR A 14 -19.00 -8.84 6.39
CA THR A 14 -19.94 -9.64 5.57
C THR A 14 -21.31 -9.76 6.22
N ARG A 15 -21.36 -9.96 7.54
CA ARG A 15 -22.63 -9.97 8.28
C ARG A 15 -23.31 -8.61 8.28
N ALA A 16 -22.56 -7.52 8.42
CA ALA A 16 -23.11 -6.18 8.34
C ALA A 16 -23.74 -5.90 6.96
N LEU A 17 -23.06 -6.30 5.89
CA LEU A 17 -23.56 -6.15 4.52
C LEU A 17 -24.74 -7.08 4.21
N ALA A 18 -24.88 -8.23 4.89
CA ALA A 18 -26.06 -9.09 4.79
C ALA A 18 -27.30 -8.44 5.45
N LEU A 19 -27.11 -7.59 6.48
CA LEU A 19 -28.18 -6.83 7.13
C LEU A 19 -28.53 -5.55 6.36
N ASP A 20 -27.52 -4.86 5.86
CA ASP A 20 -27.67 -3.66 5.03
C ASP A 20 -26.70 -3.70 3.84
N PRO A 21 -27.15 -4.12 2.66
CA PRO A 21 -26.32 -4.18 1.45
C PRO A 21 -25.82 -2.82 0.95
N HIS A 22 -26.37 -1.71 1.45
CA HIS A 22 -26.00 -0.34 1.09
C HIS A 22 -25.11 0.33 2.15
N TYR A 23 -24.66 -0.40 3.16
CA TYR A 23 -23.79 0.15 4.21
C TYR A 23 -22.38 0.43 3.64
N GLY A 24 -22.17 1.64 3.13
CA GLY A 24 -20.96 2.06 2.42
C GLY A 24 -19.69 1.89 3.22
N LEU A 25 -19.69 2.23 4.52
CA LEU A 25 -18.51 2.04 5.40
C LEU A 25 -18.14 0.56 5.50
N ALA A 26 -19.10 -0.33 5.70
CA ALA A 26 -18.82 -1.77 5.79
C ALA A 26 -18.28 -2.31 4.47
N ALA A 27 -18.83 -1.86 3.32
CA ALA A 27 -18.33 -2.25 2.00
C ALA A 27 -16.89 -1.76 1.76
N ALA A 28 -16.58 -0.51 2.12
CA ALA A 28 -15.24 0.05 1.97
C ALA A 28 -14.19 -0.66 2.83
N LEU A 29 -14.52 -0.93 4.11
CA LEU A 29 -13.65 -1.66 5.02
C LEU A 29 -13.48 -3.12 4.60
N ALA A 30 -14.53 -3.79 4.12
CA ALA A 30 -14.44 -5.14 3.59
C ALA A 30 -13.55 -5.20 2.33
N ALA A 31 -13.72 -4.24 1.40
CA ALA A 31 -12.85 -4.13 0.23
C ALA A 31 -11.37 -3.97 0.62
N TRP A 32 -11.09 -3.13 1.62
CA TRP A 32 -9.74 -2.96 2.14
C TRP A 32 -9.22 -4.22 2.82
N ALA A 33 -10.03 -4.92 3.61
CA ALA A 33 -9.64 -6.17 4.27
C ALA A 33 -9.31 -7.29 3.27
N HIS A 34 -10.11 -7.46 2.21
CA HIS A 34 -9.81 -8.37 1.10
C HIS A 34 -8.55 -7.93 0.32
N GLY A 35 -8.33 -6.62 0.14
CA GLY A 35 -7.09 -6.09 -0.42
C GLY A 35 -5.86 -6.45 0.40
N GLN A 36 -5.98 -6.48 1.74
CA GLN A 36 -4.89 -6.91 2.64
C GLN A 36 -4.59 -8.40 2.51
N GLN A 37 -5.58 -9.28 2.32
CA GLN A 37 -5.35 -10.70 2.04
C GLN A 37 -4.36 -10.88 0.86
N VAL A 38 -4.56 -10.07 -0.18
CA VAL A 38 -3.69 -10.08 -1.36
C VAL A 38 -2.32 -9.46 -1.06
N ALA A 39 -2.30 -8.25 -0.50
CA ALA A 39 -1.07 -7.47 -0.31
C ALA A 39 -0.09 -8.09 0.68
N TYR A 40 -0.62 -8.78 1.71
CA TYR A 40 0.19 -9.43 2.75
C TYR A 40 0.41 -10.93 2.52
N ASN A 41 -0.05 -11.46 1.37
CA ASN A 41 0.09 -12.90 1.04
C ASN A 41 -0.57 -13.82 2.08
N TRP A 42 -1.77 -13.44 2.55
CA TRP A 42 -2.53 -14.20 3.55
C TRP A 42 -3.57 -15.15 2.94
N THR A 43 -3.65 -15.22 1.63
CA THR A 43 -4.58 -16.08 0.90
C THR A 43 -3.85 -16.97 -0.09
N ALA A 44 -4.43 -18.14 -0.39
CA ALA A 44 -4.00 -18.97 -1.51
C ALA A 44 -4.77 -18.64 -2.81
N ASP A 45 -5.94 -17.96 -2.71
CA ASP A 45 -6.79 -17.61 -3.86
C ASP A 45 -6.81 -16.08 -4.10
N PHE A 46 -5.69 -15.57 -4.61
CA PHE A 46 -5.54 -14.15 -4.97
C PHE A 46 -6.60 -13.66 -5.97
N THR A 47 -7.03 -14.53 -6.88
CA THR A 47 -8.01 -14.17 -7.91
C THR A 47 -9.39 -13.93 -7.33
N SER A 48 -9.83 -14.79 -6.43
CA SER A 48 -11.10 -14.64 -5.74
C SER A 48 -11.11 -13.40 -4.84
N GLU A 49 -10.04 -13.20 -4.05
CA GLU A 49 -9.90 -12.04 -3.18
C GLU A 49 -9.95 -10.71 -3.95
N ARG A 50 -9.20 -10.62 -5.06
CA ARG A 50 -9.22 -9.43 -5.93
C ARG A 50 -10.60 -9.17 -6.52
N ARG A 51 -11.32 -10.20 -6.95
CA ARG A 51 -12.67 -10.09 -7.51
C ARG A 51 -13.67 -9.61 -6.46
N THR A 52 -13.62 -10.18 -5.27
CA THR A 52 -14.48 -9.79 -4.14
C THR A 52 -14.21 -8.34 -3.74
N ALA A 53 -12.93 -7.98 -3.57
CA ALA A 53 -12.55 -6.61 -3.24
C ALA A 53 -13.01 -5.61 -4.31
N ALA A 54 -12.89 -5.94 -5.61
CA ALA A 54 -13.34 -5.07 -6.70
C ALA A 54 -14.86 -4.85 -6.68
N ALA A 55 -15.65 -5.89 -6.45
CA ALA A 55 -17.12 -5.77 -6.32
C ALA A 55 -17.52 -4.92 -5.11
N LEU A 56 -16.79 -5.05 -3.99
CA LEU A 56 -17.01 -4.24 -2.80
C LEU A 56 -16.60 -2.77 -3.01
N VAL A 57 -15.52 -2.50 -3.75
CA VAL A 57 -15.14 -1.13 -4.19
C VAL A 57 -16.27 -0.50 -5.00
N GLU A 58 -16.87 -1.23 -5.94
CA GLU A 58 -17.99 -0.75 -6.73
C GLU A 58 -19.21 -0.41 -5.85
N THR A 59 -19.54 -1.27 -4.90
CA THR A 59 -20.62 -1.02 -3.93
C THR A 59 -20.30 0.17 -3.05
N ALA A 60 -19.10 0.22 -2.44
CA ALA A 60 -18.67 1.32 -1.60
C ALA A 60 -18.72 2.65 -2.34
N SER A 61 -18.20 2.72 -3.57
CA SER A 61 -18.18 3.97 -4.37
C SER A 61 -19.54 4.64 -4.54
N ARG A 62 -20.62 3.85 -4.47
CA ARG A 62 -22.00 4.36 -4.59
C ARG A 62 -22.60 4.79 -3.22
N HIS A 63 -22.03 4.31 -2.11
CA HIS A 63 -22.70 4.39 -0.80
C HIS A 63 -21.84 4.95 0.34
N VAL A 64 -20.57 5.35 0.09
CA VAL A 64 -19.69 5.87 1.17
C VAL A 64 -20.10 7.22 1.73
N ALA A 65 -20.98 7.95 1.04
CA ALA A 65 -21.44 9.28 1.46
C ALA A 65 -20.28 10.21 1.89
N ASP A 66 -20.53 11.09 2.89
CA ASP A 66 -19.54 12.01 3.47
C ASP A 66 -18.96 11.46 4.79
N ASP A 67 -18.55 10.18 4.79
CA ASP A 67 -17.85 9.56 5.93
C ASP A 67 -16.35 9.52 5.64
N PRO A 68 -15.50 10.27 6.39
CA PRO A 68 -14.05 10.30 6.15
C PRO A 68 -13.37 8.94 6.24
N THR A 69 -13.84 8.08 7.15
CA THR A 69 -13.27 6.73 7.32
C THR A 69 -13.63 5.83 6.15
N ALA A 70 -14.89 5.87 5.69
CA ALA A 70 -15.34 5.10 4.54
C ALA A 70 -14.62 5.53 3.26
N LEU A 71 -14.50 6.84 3.02
CA LEU A 71 -13.74 7.41 1.90
C LEU A 71 -12.26 6.97 1.93
N THR A 72 -11.64 7.00 3.11
CA THR A 72 -10.24 6.58 3.29
C THR A 72 -10.06 5.08 3.08
N ALA A 73 -10.98 4.24 3.57
CA ALA A 73 -10.96 2.80 3.36
C ALA A 73 -11.12 2.46 1.87
N LEU A 74 -12.04 3.14 1.18
CA LEU A 74 -12.24 3.00 -0.26
C LEU A 74 -10.98 3.37 -1.05
N ALA A 75 -10.38 4.53 -0.77
CA ALA A 75 -9.11 4.95 -1.37
C ALA A 75 -8.01 3.90 -1.14
N SER A 76 -7.94 3.33 0.07
CA SER A 76 -6.97 2.30 0.44
C SER A 76 -7.16 1.02 -0.38
N ALA A 77 -8.39 0.54 -0.49
CA ALA A 77 -8.73 -0.65 -1.26
C ALA A 77 -8.37 -0.47 -2.74
N MET A 78 -8.73 0.66 -3.34
CA MET A 78 -8.44 0.98 -4.74
C MET A 78 -6.92 0.98 -5.02
N MET A 79 -6.12 1.61 -4.15
CA MET A 79 -4.65 1.64 -4.30
C MET A 79 -4.05 0.23 -4.15
N MET A 80 -4.55 -0.60 -3.21
CA MET A 80 -4.06 -1.97 -3.01
C MET A 80 -4.38 -2.91 -4.18
N LEU A 81 -5.50 -2.68 -4.83
CA LEU A 81 -5.91 -3.47 -6.01
C LEU A 81 -5.21 -3.04 -7.31
N GLY A 82 -4.43 -1.97 -7.27
CA GLY A 82 -3.80 -1.39 -8.47
C GLY A 82 -4.81 -0.70 -9.39
N GLY A 83 -5.89 -0.14 -8.82
CA GLY A 83 -6.92 0.61 -9.52
C GLY A 83 -6.48 2.04 -9.90
N ASP A 84 -7.45 2.87 -10.25
CA ASP A 84 -7.17 4.28 -10.60
C ASP A 84 -6.73 5.07 -9.37
N VAL A 85 -5.40 5.32 -9.29
CA VAL A 85 -4.78 6.08 -8.20
C VAL A 85 -5.27 7.52 -8.15
N ARG A 86 -5.62 8.13 -9.30
CA ARG A 86 -6.16 9.50 -9.32
C ARG A 86 -7.53 9.55 -8.67
N GLN A 87 -8.39 8.61 -9.01
CA GLN A 87 -9.70 8.48 -8.38
C GLN A 87 -9.56 8.16 -6.88
N ALA A 88 -8.66 7.24 -6.50
CA ALA A 88 -8.39 6.95 -5.10
C ALA A 88 -7.91 8.19 -4.33
N ALA A 89 -7.05 9.02 -4.95
CA ALA A 89 -6.59 10.28 -4.35
C ALA A 89 -7.75 11.26 -4.12
N THR A 90 -8.74 11.36 -5.02
CA THR A 90 -9.90 12.25 -4.80
C THR A 90 -10.73 11.84 -3.59
N PHE A 91 -10.86 10.55 -3.31
CA PHE A 91 -11.53 10.08 -2.09
C PHE A 91 -10.74 10.42 -0.82
N ALA A 92 -9.41 10.30 -0.85
CA ALA A 92 -8.57 10.71 0.27
C ALA A 92 -8.62 12.23 0.50
N ASP A 93 -8.62 13.03 -0.56
CA ASP A 93 -8.75 14.48 -0.50
C ASP A 93 -10.13 14.87 0.06
N ARG A 94 -11.22 14.23 -0.38
CA ARG A 94 -12.56 14.45 0.17
C ARG A 94 -12.64 14.10 1.66
N ALA A 95 -12.00 13.01 2.08
CA ALA A 95 -11.91 12.65 3.51
C ALA A 95 -11.22 13.76 4.32
N LEU A 96 -10.17 14.38 3.79
CA LEU A 96 -9.43 15.47 4.44
C LEU A 96 -10.18 16.82 4.41
N GLU A 97 -11.04 17.06 3.43
CA GLU A 97 -11.97 18.22 3.46
C GLU A 97 -12.98 18.09 4.60
N LEU A 98 -13.45 16.87 4.88
CA LEU A 98 -14.42 16.60 5.96
C LEU A 98 -13.75 16.54 7.33
N ASP A 99 -12.58 15.91 7.42
CA ASP A 99 -11.76 15.82 8.63
C ASP A 99 -10.27 16.07 8.34
N PRO A 100 -9.78 17.32 8.48
CA PRO A 100 -8.37 17.66 8.26
C PRO A 100 -7.38 17.00 9.22
N ASN A 101 -7.87 16.35 10.28
CA ASN A 101 -7.05 15.63 11.26
C ASN A 101 -7.11 14.10 11.10
N HIS A 102 -7.72 13.59 10.04
CA HIS A 102 -7.80 12.17 9.75
C HIS A 102 -6.43 11.60 9.34
N ALA A 103 -5.68 11.06 10.29
CA ALA A 103 -4.31 10.57 10.08
C ALA A 103 -4.20 9.54 8.95
N TRP A 104 -5.14 8.58 8.88
CA TRP A 104 -5.14 7.57 7.83
C TRP A 104 -5.39 8.16 6.43
N ALA A 105 -6.23 9.18 6.30
CA ALA A 105 -6.42 9.87 5.02
C ALA A 105 -5.15 10.60 4.57
N TRP A 106 -4.42 11.26 5.50
CA TRP A 106 -3.11 11.82 5.20
C TRP A 106 -2.11 10.76 4.70
N MET A 107 -2.08 9.58 5.32
CA MET A 107 -1.25 8.47 4.84
C MET A 107 -1.65 8.04 3.42
N ARG A 108 -2.94 7.90 3.11
CA ARG A 108 -3.40 7.54 1.75
C ARG A 108 -3.08 8.63 0.73
N ARG A 109 -3.23 9.90 1.11
CA ARG A 109 -2.81 11.03 0.28
C ARG A 109 -1.31 10.97 -0.02
N GLY A 110 -0.48 10.64 0.97
CA GLY A 110 0.95 10.46 0.79
C GLY A 110 1.28 9.40 -0.27
N TRP A 111 0.67 8.24 -0.18
CA TRP A 111 0.82 7.18 -1.19
C TRP A 111 0.34 7.63 -2.57
N GLY A 112 -0.81 8.30 -2.66
CA GLY A 112 -1.32 8.85 -3.92
C GLY A 112 -0.34 9.81 -4.58
N HIS A 113 0.22 10.76 -3.83
CA HIS A 113 1.23 11.69 -4.33
C HIS A 113 2.46 10.97 -4.89
N VAL A 114 3.02 9.99 -4.15
CA VAL A 114 4.19 9.23 -4.61
C VAL A 114 3.91 8.46 -5.90
N TYR A 115 2.77 7.78 -5.96
CA TYR A 115 2.37 7.03 -7.16
C TYR A 115 2.11 7.92 -8.38
N LEU A 116 1.70 9.17 -8.15
CA LEU A 116 1.47 10.16 -9.20
C LEU A 116 2.72 10.99 -9.59
N GLY A 117 3.87 10.71 -8.96
CA GLY A 117 5.15 11.33 -9.29
C GLY A 117 5.46 12.61 -8.49
N ASN A 118 4.77 12.84 -7.37
CA ASN A 118 4.95 14.00 -6.49
C ASN A 118 5.54 13.57 -5.13
N PRO A 119 6.81 13.11 -5.07
CA PRO A 119 7.36 12.50 -3.86
C PRO A 119 7.50 13.47 -2.67
N GLU A 120 7.77 14.74 -2.91
CA GLU A 120 7.92 15.74 -1.82
C GLU A 120 6.57 16.04 -1.16
N ASP A 121 5.50 16.17 -1.93
CA ASP A 121 4.13 16.28 -1.39
C ASP A 121 3.74 15.00 -0.63
N GLY A 122 4.19 13.85 -1.13
CA GLY A 122 4.03 12.56 -0.46
C GLY A 122 4.68 12.56 0.93
N LEU A 123 5.94 13.00 1.04
CA LEU A 123 6.66 13.12 2.32
C LEU A 123 5.94 14.05 3.28
N THR A 124 5.50 15.21 2.83
CA THR A 124 4.75 16.18 3.65
C THR A 124 3.47 15.55 4.21
N ALA A 125 2.75 14.79 3.39
CA ALA A 125 1.52 14.11 3.82
C ALA A 125 1.81 12.98 4.83
N PHE A 126 2.86 12.18 4.63
CA PHE A 126 3.29 11.14 5.58
C PHE A 126 3.72 11.73 6.92
N GLU A 127 4.48 12.83 6.92
CA GLU A 127 4.85 13.53 8.14
C GLU A 127 3.65 14.06 8.89
N ARG A 128 2.64 14.58 8.18
CA ARG A 128 1.38 15.02 8.81
C ARG A 128 0.65 13.85 9.43
N SER A 129 0.54 12.72 8.74
CA SER A 129 -0.04 11.48 9.27
C SER A 129 0.66 11.04 10.57
N ALA A 130 1.98 10.95 10.56
CA ALA A 130 2.77 10.54 11.72
C ALA A 130 2.61 11.48 12.93
N ARG A 131 2.48 12.80 12.69
CA ARG A 131 2.22 13.77 13.76
C ARG A 131 0.83 13.64 14.37
N LEU A 132 -0.17 13.31 13.56
CA LEU A 132 -1.56 13.15 14.02
C LEU A 132 -1.78 11.85 14.79
N SER A 133 -1.05 10.79 14.46
CA SER A 133 -1.18 9.48 15.11
C SER A 133 0.21 8.86 15.36
N PRO A 134 0.96 9.35 16.37
CA PRO A 134 2.35 8.91 16.62
C PRO A 134 2.44 7.47 17.14
N MET A 135 1.36 6.92 17.68
CA MET A 135 1.28 5.54 18.18
C MET A 135 0.42 4.65 17.28
N ASP A 136 0.31 4.98 15.99
CA ASP A 136 -0.50 4.22 15.05
C ASP A 136 0.03 2.80 14.86
N PRO A 137 -0.79 1.75 15.03
CA PRO A 137 -0.38 0.38 14.72
C PRO A 137 0.05 0.18 13.25
N PHE A 138 -0.32 1.09 12.36
CA PHE A 138 0.05 1.11 10.95
C PHE A 138 1.20 2.08 10.63
N ALA A 139 1.93 2.61 11.63
CA ALA A 139 3.07 3.52 11.41
C ALA A 139 4.11 2.94 10.45
N PHE A 140 4.33 1.62 10.46
CA PHE A 140 5.19 0.93 9.50
C PHE A 140 4.80 1.24 8.03
N ASN A 141 3.51 1.41 7.72
CA ASN A 141 3.04 1.73 6.37
C ASN A 141 3.38 3.16 5.96
N VAL A 142 3.34 4.11 6.92
CA VAL A 142 3.84 5.48 6.72
C VAL A 142 5.34 5.45 6.42
N HIS A 143 6.13 4.69 7.19
CA HIS A 143 7.57 4.59 6.98
C HIS A 143 7.93 3.94 5.64
N LEU A 144 7.19 2.92 5.19
CA LEU A 144 7.36 2.36 3.85
C LEU A 144 7.04 3.38 2.76
N GLY A 145 6.00 4.17 2.95
CA GLY A 145 5.65 5.28 2.06
C GLY A 145 6.76 6.34 1.99
N MET A 146 7.33 6.73 3.15
CA MET A 146 8.50 7.62 3.21
C MET A 146 9.71 7.00 2.49
N GLY A 147 9.90 5.69 2.58
CA GLY A 147 10.93 4.95 1.85
C GLY A 147 10.76 5.10 0.34
N LEU A 148 9.58 4.79 -0.19
CA LEU A 148 9.31 4.91 -1.63
C LEU A 148 9.37 6.37 -2.10
N ALA A 149 8.89 7.33 -1.30
CA ALA A 149 8.98 8.76 -1.62
C ALA A 149 10.44 9.23 -1.73
N ASN A 150 11.30 8.85 -0.78
CA ASN A 150 12.73 9.17 -0.84
C ASN A 150 13.42 8.50 -2.04
N PHE A 151 13.07 7.26 -2.36
CA PHE A 151 13.56 6.61 -3.57
C PHE A 151 13.12 7.36 -4.83
N ALA A 152 11.86 7.72 -4.94
CA ALA A 152 11.32 8.49 -6.07
C ALA A 152 12.04 9.85 -6.23
N ALA A 153 12.37 10.49 -5.11
CA ALA A 153 13.12 11.75 -5.07
C ALA A 153 14.63 11.60 -5.28
N GLY A 154 15.14 10.40 -5.59
CA GLY A 154 16.56 10.18 -5.86
C GLY A 154 17.45 10.03 -4.62
N ARG A 155 16.88 9.67 -3.48
CA ARG A 155 17.57 9.55 -2.18
C ARG A 155 17.55 8.09 -1.68
N PRO A 156 18.26 7.15 -2.35
CA PRO A 156 18.18 5.71 -2.03
C PRO A 156 18.66 5.38 -0.61
N GLN A 157 19.65 6.10 -0.08
CA GLN A 157 20.12 5.88 1.30
C GLN A 157 19.03 6.17 2.34
N GLN A 158 18.28 7.27 2.19
CA GLN A 158 17.14 7.58 3.05
C GLN A 158 16.01 6.55 2.88
N ALA A 159 15.78 6.10 1.64
CA ALA A 159 14.79 5.07 1.35
C ALA A 159 15.11 3.76 2.10
N ILE A 160 16.38 3.33 2.13
CA ILE A 160 16.83 2.16 2.89
C ILE A 160 16.54 2.34 4.38
N ALA A 161 16.93 3.48 4.97
CA ALA A 161 16.72 3.74 6.39
C ALA A 161 15.24 3.66 6.80
N TRP A 162 14.35 4.24 6.00
CA TRP A 162 12.91 4.19 6.27
C TRP A 162 12.32 2.78 6.12
N ALA A 163 12.72 2.03 5.08
CA ALA A 163 12.27 0.66 4.90
C ALA A 163 12.74 -0.26 6.03
N GLN A 164 14.00 -0.11 6.48
CA GLN A 164 14.53 -0.86 7.62
C GLN A 164 13.80 -0.52 8.93
N ARG A 165 13.46 0.75 9.15
CA ARG A 165 12.67 1.18 10.29
C ARG A 165 11.29 0.52 10.29
N ALA A 166 10.59 0.54 9.17
CA ALA A 166 9.28 -0.09 9.04
C ALA A 166 9.33 -1.59 9.35
N MET A 167 10.38 -2.28 8.89
CA MET A 167 10.57 -3.70 9.15
C MET A 167 10.92 -4.00 10.62
N ALA A 168 11.63 -3.09 11.30
CA ALA A 168 11.88 -3.21 12.75
C ALA A 168 10.60 -3.06 13.57
N GLU A 169 9.70 -2.17 13.15
CA GLU A 169 8.39 -1.96 13.79
C GLU A 169 7.41 -3.13 13.53
N ARG A 170 7.52 -3.76 12.36
CA ARG A 170 6.69 -4.88 11.94
C ARG A 170 7.55 -6.04 11.41
N PRO A 171 8.18 -6.83 12.29
CA PRO A 171 8.88 -8.05 11.89
C PRO A 171 7.92 -9.03 11.20
N GLY A 172 8.36 -9.67 10.16
CA GLY A 172 7.55 -10.63 9.40
C GLY A 172 6.91 -10.08 8.12
N LEU A 173 7.02 -8.79 7.83
CA LEU A 173 6.71 -8.27 6.50
C LEU A 173 7.71 -8.83 5.48
N THR A 174 7.21 -9.48 4.44
CA THR A 174 8.06 -10.11 3.41
C THR A 174 8.28 -9.22 2.19
N TRP A 175 7.24 -8.51 1.76
CA TRP A 175 7.30 -7.68 0.57
C TRP A 175 8.23 -6.46 0.64
N PRO A 176 8.56 -5.82 1.80
CA PRO A 176 9.51 -4.73 1.84
C PRO A 176 10.94 -5.14 1.49
N HIS A 177 11.26 -6.43 1.55
CA HIS A 177 12.55 -6.93 1.03
C HIS A 177 12.71 -6.66 -0.48
N ARG A 178 11.62 -6.67 -1.25
CA ARG A 178 11.60 -6.26 -2.66
C ARG A 178 12.03 -4.81 -2.81
N ASP A 179 11.48 -3.93 -1.96
CA ASP A 179 11.79 -2.49 -2.00
C ASP A 179 13.24 -2.24 -1.58
N LEU A 180 13.72 -2.92 -0.53
CA LEU A 180 15.12 -2.87 -0.11
C LEU A 180 16.08 -3.34 -1.22
N ALA A 181 15.75 -4.40 -1.96
CA ALA A 181 16.56 -4.86 -3.09
C ALA A 181 16.73 -3.75 -4.14
N VAL A 182 15.63 -3.03 -4.45
CA VAL A 182 15.65 -1.87 -5.36
C VAL A 182 16.51 -0.73 -4.80
N TYR A 183 16.32 -0.38 -3.53
CA TYR A 183 16.99 0.76 -2.92
C TYR A 183 18.48 0.54 -2.77
N PHE A 184 18.92 -0.66 -2.32
CA PHE A 184 20.33 -1.05 -2.25
C PHE A 184 20.99 -1.07 -3.63
N ALA A 185 20.31 -1.61 -4.65
CA ALA A 185 20.82 -1.64 -6.01
C ALA A 185 21.11 -0.23 -6.56
N HIS A 186 20.18 0.72 -6.33
CA HIS A 186 20.38 2.11 -6.72
C HIS A 186 21.35 2.89 -5.83
N HIS A 187 21.58 2.41 -4.62
CA HIS A 187 22.63 2.95 -3.74
C HIS A 187 24.04 2.44 -4.14
N GLY A 188 24.13 1.39 -4.96
CA GLY A 188 25.38 0.76 -5.41
C GLY A 188 25.82 -0.42 -4.53
N ASP A 189 25.09 -0.78 -3.49
CA ASP A 189 25.35 -1.96 -2.65
C ASP A 189 24.64 -3.19 -3.24
N LEU A 190 25.29 -3.78 -4.26
CA LEU A 190 24.75 -4.94 -4.97
C LEU A 190 24.72 -6.22 -4.11
N ALA A 191 25.59 -6.31 -3.10
CA ALA A 191 25.60 -7.46 -2.20
C ALA A 191 24.34 -7.47 -1.30
N SER A 192 24.04 -6.34 -0.67
CA SER A 192 22.81 -6.17 0.13
C SER A 192 21.55 -6.24 -0.75
N ALA A 193 21.61 -5.75 -1.99
CA ALA A 193 20.49 -5.87 -2.94
C ALA A 193 20.19 -7.34 -3.27
N ALA A 194 21.21 -8.17 -3.50
CA ALA A 194 21.04 -9.61 -3.76
C ALA A 194 20.47 -10.34 -2.52
N ASP A 195 20.98 -10.08 -1.31
CA ASP A 195 20.44 -10.68 -0.06
C ASP A 195 18.96 -10.30 0.13
N ALA A 196 18.62 -9.04 -0.05
CA ALA A 196 17.23 -8.58 0.06
C ALA A 196 16.33 -9.25 -0.98
N ARG A 197 16.77 -9.38 -2.24
CA ARG A 197 16.05 -10.11 -3.30
C ARG A 197 15.85 -11.58 -2.91
N GLU A 198 16.88 -12.27 -2.39
CA GLU A 198 16.75 -13.67 -1.96
C GLU A 198 15.73 -13.85 -0.82
N ARG A 199 15.70 -12.93 0.15
CA ARG A 199 14.70 -12.92 1.21
C ARG A 199 13.30 -12.75 0.65
N PHE A 200 13.12 -11.85 -0.32
CA PHE A 200 11.85 -11.64 -1.00
C PHE A 200 11.41 -12.90 -1.76
N GLN A 201 12.32 -13.50 -2.56
CA GLN A 201 12.00 -14.68 -3.38
C GLN A 201 11.67 -15.93 -2.56
N ARG A 202 12.21 -16.08 -1.34
CA ARG A 202 11.81 -17.19 -0.44
C ARG A 202 10.32 -17.18 -0.12
N SER A 203 9.72 -16.01 -0.01
CA SER A 203 8.28 -15.85 0.28
C SER A 203 7.43 -15.72 -0.99
N HIS A 204 8.06 -15.40 -2.13
CA HIS A 204 7.40 -15.13 -3.40
C HIS A 204 8.18 -15.79 -4.57
N PRO A 205 8.25 -17.13 -4.62
CA PRO A 205 9.12 -17.84 -5.56
C PRO A 205 8.75 -17.64 -7.03
N GLU A 206 7.47 -17.45 -7.32
CA GLU A 206 6.95 -17.34 -8.70
C GLU A 206 6.98 -15.91 -9.25
N VAL A 207 7.50 -14.94 -8.47
CA VAL A 207 7.44 -13.53 -8.87
C VAL A 207 8.63 -13.18 -9.77
N SER A 208 8.33 -12.52 -10.90
CA SER A 208 9.29 -12.00 -11.86
C SER A 208 9.24 -10.48 -11.95
N VAL A 209 10.25 -9.86 -12.60
CA VAL A 209 10.23 -8.42 -12.90
C VAL A 209 8.99 -8.04 -13.73
N ALA A 210 8.58 -8.91 -14.66
CA ALA A 210 7.41 -8.67 -15.50
C ALA A 210 6.13 -8.66 -14.67
N SER A 211 5.92 -9.67 -13.82
CA SER A 211 4.72 -9.74 -12.96
C SER A 211 4.64 -8.60 -11.95
N ILE A 212 5.78 -8.16 -11.40
CA ILE A 212 5.85 -6.96 -10.55
C ILE A 212 5.48 -5.71 -11.36
N GLY A 213 6.02 -5.57 -12.59
CA GLY A 213 5.70 -4.45 -13.47
C GLY A 213 4.22 -4.36 -13.77
N ASP A 214 3.59 -5.48 -14.05
CA ASP A 214 2.15 -5.57 -14.27
C ASP A 214 1.32 -5.17 -13.03
N GLY A 215 1.76 -5.59 -11.85
CA GLY A 215 1.11 -5.25 -10.59
C GLY A 215 1.29 -3.78 -10.18
N LEU A 216 2.35 -3.12 -10.63
CA LEU A 216 2.71 -1.74 -10.26
C LEU A 216 2.48 -0.71 -11.38
N ARG A 217 1.80 -1.09 -12.47
CA ARG A 217 1.60 -0.18 -13.62
C ARG A 217 0.77 1.08 -13.33
N PHE A 218 0.18 1.17 -12.14
CA PHE A 218 -0.46 2.37 -11.63
C PHE A 218 0.54 3.44 -11.16
N MET A 219 1.81 3.09 -10.97
CA MET A 219 2.85 4.05 -10.64
C MET A 219 3.18 4.95 -11.82
N TYR A 220 3.62 6.17 -11.52
CA TYR A 220 4.15 7.09 -12.54
C TYR A 220 5.25 6.41 -13.38
N PRO A 221 5.23 6.53 -14.72
CA PRO A 221 6.05 5.70 -15.60
C PRO A 221 7.55 5.74 -15.33
N SER A 222 8.12 6.92 -15.01
CA SER A 222 9.55 7.03 -14.72
C SER A 222 9.93 6.39 -13.38
N LEU A 223 9.05 6.45 -12.37
CA LEU A 223 9.25 5.77 -11.10
C LEU A 223 9.20 4.25 -11.30
N LEU A 224 8.21 3.76 -12.04
CA LEU A 224 8.08 2.33 -12.35
C LEU A 224 9.32 1.81 -13.10
N ALA A 225 9.74 2.51 -14.16
CA ALA A 225 10.92 2.11 -14.95
C ALA A 225 12.17 2.01 -14.08
N ARG A 226 12.41 3.01 -13.22
CA ARG A 226 13.54 3.04 -12.29
C ARG A 226 13.44 1.94 -11.23
N TYR A 227 12.24 1.66 -10.73
CA TYR A 227 11.99 0.60 -9.76
C TYR A 227 12.31 -0.78 -10.37
N LEU A 228 11.80 -1.06 -11.58
CA LEU A 228 12.06 -2.32 -12.29
C LEU A 228 13.55 -2.47 -12.69
N GLN A 229 14.23 -1.36 -12.99
CA GLN A 229 15.68 -1.38 -13.20
C GLN A 229 16.41 -1.84 -11.93
N GLY A 230 16.04 -1.34 -10.76
CA GLY A 230 16.62 -1.75 -9.48
C GLY A 230 16.45 -3.24 -9.21
N LEU A 231 15.28 -3.82 -9.52
CA LEU A 231 15.06 -5.26 -9.40
C LEU A 231 15.98 -6.08 -10.30
N ARG A 232 16.18 -5.65 -11.55
CA ARG A 232 17.12 -6.32 -12.48
C ARG A 232 18.57 -6.22 -11.99
N LEU A 233 18.97 -5.05 -11.48
CA LEU A 233 20.30 -4.85 -10.88
C LEU A 233 20.53 -5.74 -9.66
N ALA A 234 19.48 -6.00 -8.87
CA ALA A 234 19.51 -6.93 -7.74
C ALA A 234 19.48 -8.40 -8.19
N GLY A 235 19.35 -8.70 -9.49
CA GLY A 235 19.38 -10.04 -10.06
C GLY A 235 18.02 -10.75 -10.11
N LEU A 236 16.89 -10.05 -9.97
CA LEU A 236 15.58 -10.62 -10.25
C LEU A 236 15.33 -10.67 -11.77
N GLN A 237 14.79 -11.79 -12.26
CA GLN A 237 14.48 -12.01 -13.68
C GLN A 237 12.99 -11.79 -14.01
#